data_0aee4d69556b78a911771b4bcb56f67b
#
_entry.id   0aee4d69556b78a911771b4bcb56f67b
#
_cell.length_a   1.000
_cell.length_b   1.000
_cell.length_c   1.000
_cell.angle_alpha   90.00
_cell.angle_beta   90.00
_cell.angle_gamma   90.00
#
_symmetry.space_group_name_H-M   'P 1'
#
loop_
_entity.id
_entity.type
_entity.pdbx_description
1 polymer ?
#
loop_
_entity_poly.entity_id
_entity_poly.type
_entity_poly.pdbx_seq_one_letter_code
_entity_poly.pdbx_strand_id
1 'polypeptide(L)'
;MDLHLEGKVIIITGGFKGIGKGITLQLAQEGAIPVVINRPDSALDEFKKDIEQYTTTYDVHLLDLNDTDKIAGVVEATYKKYGHIDGIVNNAGKNDNKDLETTTWREFEESLHGNLTHYYELVHAAVPYLKESRGSIVNISSKTALTGQGKTSAYAAAKGAILGLTREWAAALVHDSVRVNAIVVSECWTPLYADWIKTWR
;
A
#
# COMPACT_ATOMS: atom_id res chain seq x y z
N MET A 1 20.59 11.32 -8.30
CA MET A 1 20.64 10.02 -9.03
C MET A 1 19.37 9.97 -9.84
N ASP A 2 19.42 9.68 -11.11
CA ASP A 2 18.20 9.51 -11.91
C ASP A 2 17.63 8.10 -11.60
N LEU A 3 16.39 8.05 -11.12
CA LEU A 3 15.67 6.81 -10.80
C LEU A 3 14.80 6.33 -11.96
N HIS A 4 14.78 7.06 -13.09
CA HIS A 4 13.97 6.79 -14.27
C HIS A 4 12.48 6.66 -13.96
N LEU A 5 11.98 7.53 -13.08
CA LEU A 5 10.58 7.55 -12.63
C LEU A 5 9.74 8.62 -13.36
N GLU A 6 10.36 9.48 -14.16
CA GLU A 6 9.65 10.51 -14.90
C GLU A 6 8.49 9.92 -15.73
N GLY A 7 7.28 10.43 -15.54
CA GLY A 7 6.07 10.00 -16.20
C GLY A 7 5.53 8.61 -15.79
N LYS A 8 6.18 7.90 -14.86
CA LYS A 8 5.73 6.57 -14.41
C LYS A 8 4.47 6.67 -13.56
N VAL A 9 3.43 5.93 -13.93
CA VAL A 9 2.16 5.87 -13.20
C VAL A 9 2.23 4.82 -12.10
N ILE A 10 2.13 5.27 -10.85
CA ILE A 10 2.30 4.39 -9.68
C ILE A 10 1.08 4.54 -8.76
N ILE A 11 0.40 3.43 -8.50
CA ILE A 11 -0.75 3.37 -7.58
C ILE A 11 -0.23 3.14 -6.16
N ILE A 12 -0.63 4.01 -5.22
CA ILE A 12 -0.24 3.93 -3.81
C ILE A 12 -1.49 3.83 -2.94
N THR A 13 -1.55 2.84 -2.05
CA THR A 13 -2.63 2.73 -1.07
C THR A 13 -2.26 3.39 0.26
N GLY A 14 -3.19 4.20 0.82
CA GLY A 14 -2.97 4.88 2.10
C GLY A 14 -1.98 6.05 2.02
N GLY A 15 -2.05 6.86 0.97
CA GLY A 15 -1.05 7.88 0.63
C GLY A 15 -1.19 9.23 1.33
N PHE A 16 -2.19 9.47 2.18
CA PHE A 16 -2.40 10.81 2.77
C PHE A 16 -1.58 11.08 4.03
N LYS A 17 -1.10 10.06 4.71
CA LYS A 17 -0.39 10.17 5.99
C LYS A 17 0.79 9.20 6.08
N GLY A 18 1.68 9.47 7.02
CA GLY A 18 2.74 8.57 7.44
C GLY A 18 3.64 8.09 6.30
N ILE A 19 3.93 6.80 6.28
CA ILE A 19 4.81 6.16 5.29
C ILE A 19 4.27 6.36 3.87
N GLY A 20 2.99 6.13 3.65
CA GLY A 20 2.37 6.29 2.33
C GLY A 20 2.49 7.71 1.79
N LYS A 21 2.29 8.75 2.63
CA LYS A 21 2.49 10.15 2.25
C LYS A 21 3.95 10.40 1.84
N GLY A 22 4.90 9.94 2.66
CA GLY A 22 6.33 10.08 2.34
C GLY A 22 6.70 9.44 1.00
N ILE A 23 6.19 8.23 0.72
CA ILE A 23 6.38 7.56 -0.56
C ILE A 23 5.76 8.37 -1.71
N THR A 24 4.52 8.84 -1.54
CA THR A 24 3.80 9.59 -2.57
C THR A 24 4.52 10.89 -2.95
N LEU A 25 4.96 11.65 -1.94
CA LEU A 25 5.67 12.91 -2.17
C LEU A 25 7.04 12.68 -2.81
N GLN A 26 7.76 11.62 -2.40
CA GLN A 26 9.04 11.28 -3.02
C GLN A 26 8.86 10.87 -4.50
N LEU A 27 7.84 10.07 -4.82
CA LEU A 27 7.53 9.71 -6.21
C LEU A 27 7.18 10.94 -7.05
N ALA A 28 6.40 11.87 -6.50
CA ALA A 28 6.06 13.13 -7.17
C ALA A 28 7.33 13.98 -7.43
N GLN A 29 8.24 14.04 -6.46
CA GLN A 29 9.51 14.78 -6.58
C GLN A 29 10.43 14.18 -7.65
N GLU A 30 10.37 12.87 -7.87
CA GLU A 30 11.12 12.15 -8.92
C GLU A 30 10.40 12.14 -10.28
N GLY A 31 9.34 12.94 -10.44
CA GLY A 31 8.61 13.09 -11.71
C GLY A 31 7.61 11.99 -12.04
N ALA A 32 7.37 11.05 -11.13
CA ALA A 32 6.31 10.05 -11.32
C ALA A 32 4.91 10.69 -11.21
N ILE A 33 3.91 9.97 -11.67
CA ILE A 33 2.49 10.30 -11.55
C ILE A 33 1.88 9.44 -10.45
N PRO A 34 1.76 9.94 -9.21
CA PRO A 34 1.15 9.18 -8.14
C PRO A 34 -0.36 9.11 -8.31
N VAL A 35 -0.91 7.90 -8.19
CA VAL A 35 -2.35 7.64 -8.11
C VAL A 35 -2.65 7.10 -6.71
N VAL A 36 -3.26 7.90 -5.87
CA VAL A 36 -3.47 7.57 -4.46
C VAL A 36 -4.86 7.01 -4.23
N ILE A 37 -4.94 5.81 -3.67
CA ILE A 37 -6.18 5.25 -3.14
C ILE A 37 -6.18 5.43 -1.63
N ASN A 38 -7.15 6.17 -1.10
CA ASN A 38 -7.28 6.41 0.33
C ASN A 38 -8.77 6.53 0.70
N ARG A 39 -9.13 6.07 1.88
CA ARG A 39 -10.47 6.35 2.40
C ARG A 39 -10.65 7.85 2.63
N PRO A 40 -11.88 8.38 2.63
CA PRO A 40 -12.12 9.77 3.01
C PRO A 40 -11.46 10.10 4.36
N ASP A 41 -10.67 11.16 4.40
CA ASP A 41 -9.89 11.56 5.57
C ASP A 41 -9.71 13.07 5.59
N SER A 42 -9.72 13.68 6.79
CA SER A 42 -9.50 15.11 7.00
C SER A 42 -8.11 15.60 6.55
N ALA A 43 -7.16 14.70 6.33
CA ALA A 43 -5.83 15.04 5.83
C ALA A 43 -5.78 15.29 4.31
N LEU A 44 -6.89 15.14 3.58
CA LEU A 44 -6.91 15.32 2.12
C LEU A 44 -6.43 16.70 1.69
N ASP A 45 -6.90 17.75 2.34
CA ASP A 45 -6.56 19.14 1.95
C ASP A 45 -5.09 19.47 2.27
N GLU A 46 -4.57 18.95 3.38
CA GLU A 46 -3.14 19.06 3.72
C GLU A 46 -2.30 18.28 2.71
N PHE A 47 -2.69 17.04 2.41
CA PHE A 47 -2.01 16.21 1.42
C PHE A 47 -1.92 16.89 0.05
N LYS A 48 -3.03 17.49 -0.43
CA LYS A 48 -3.05 18.22 -1.70
C LYS A 48 -2.06 19.38 -1.71
N LYS A 49 -2.05 20.19 -0.65
CA LYS A 49 -1.09 21.31 -0.52
C LYS A 49 0.36 20.83 -0.57
N ASP A 50 0.64 19.66 0.01
CA ASP A 50 2.00 19.13 0.06
C ASP A 50 2.44 18.56 -1.29
N ILE A 51 1.59 17.79 -1.96
CA ILE A 51 1.95 17.19 -3.26
C ILE A 51 2.05 18.23 -4.38
N GLU A 52 1.22 19.28 -4.34
CA GLU A 52 1.23 20.36 -5.32
C GLU A 52 2.51 21.22 -5.29
N GLN A 53 3.36 21.06 -4.27
CA GLN A 53 4.70 21.63 -4.26
C GLN A 53 5.66 20.94 -5.22
N TYR A 54 5.36 19.71 -5.63
CA TYR A 54 6.23 18.88 -6.47
C TYR A 54 5.63 18.62 -7.84
N THR A 55 4.31 18.41 -7.92
CA THR A 55 3.61 18.10 -9.18
C THR A 55 2.17 18.55 -9.15
N THR A 56 1.63 18.89 -10.31
CA THR A 56 0.20 19.08 -10.54
C THR A 56 -0.45 17.87 -11.23
N THR A 57 0.37 16.88 -11.61
CA THR A 57 -0.07 15.67 -12.29
C THR A 57 -0.11 14.52 -11.30
N TYR A 58 -1.25 14.31 -10.66
CA TYR A 58 -1.53 13.21 -9.74
C TYR A 58 -3.03 12.87 -9.77
N ASP A 59 -3.41 11.77 -9.13
CA ASP A 59 -4.82 11.39 -8.98
C ASP A 59 -5.12 10.93 -7.55
N VAL A 60 -6.38 11.12 -7.15
CA VAL A 60 -6.86 10.69 -5.83
C VAL A 60 -8.20 9.99 -5.99
N HIS A 61 -8.27 8.74 -5.56
CA HIS A 61 -9.48 7.95 -5.46
C HIS A 61 -9.87 7.76 -3.99
N LEU A 62 -11.01 8.33 -3.61
CA LEU A 62 -11.54 8.18 -2.25
C LEU A 62 -12.32 6.87 -2.16
N LEU A 63 -11.66 5.82 -1.67
CA LEU A 63 -12.20 4.47 -1.55
C LEU A 63 -11.74 3.84 -0.24
N ASP A 64 -12.68 3.23 0.50
CA ASP A 64 -12.31 2.30 1.55
C ASP A 64 -11.90 0.97 0.91
N LEU A 65 -10.67 0.53 1.17
CA LEU A 65 -10.11 -0.69 0.59
C LEU A 65 -10.76 -1.98 1.13
N ASN A 66 -11.63 -1.88 2.13
CA ASN A 66 -12.51 -2.98 2.52
C ASN A 66 -13.62 -3.22 1.48
N ASP A 67 -13.95 -2.22 0.67
CA ASP A 67 -14.83 -2.35 -0.50
C ASP A 67 -14.05 -2.95 -1.68
N THR A 68 -13.52 -4.15 -1.53
CA THR A 68 -12.58 -4.78 -2.48
C THR A 68 -13.13 -4.87 -3.89
N ASP A 69 -14.44 -5.08 -4.07
CA ASP A 69 -15.10 -5.13 -5.37
C ASP A 69 -14.96 -3.85 -6.20
N LYS A 70 -14.65 -2.72 -5.56
CA LYS A 70 -14.47 -1.43 -6.22
C LYS A 70 -13.04 -1.16 -6.69
N ILE A 71 -12.08 -1.96 -6.24
CA ILE A 71 -10.64 -1.74 -6.51
C ILE A 71 -10.36 -1.87 -8.02
N ALA A 72 -10.93 -2.87 -8.68
CA ALA A 72 -10.75 -3.08 -10.11
C ALA A 72 -11.17 -1.85 -10.92
N GLY A 73 -12.27 -1.19 -10.54
CA GLY A 73 -12.73 0.04 -11.21
C GLY A 73 -11.74 1.20 -11.11
N VAL A 74 -10.99 1.32 -10.00
CA VAL A 74 -9.93 2.32 -9.85
C VAL A 74 -8.75 2.02 -10.76
N VAL A 75 -8.36 0.75 -10.87
CA VAL A 75 -7.28 0.31 -11.75
C VAL A 75 -7.63 0.59 -13.21
N GLU A 76 -8.85 0.23 -13.64
CA GLU A 76 -9.33 0.50 -15.00
C GLU A 76 -9.39 2.00 -15.32
N ALA A 77 -9.90 2.81 -14.38
CA ALA A 77 -9.96 4.26 -14.54
C ALA A 77 -8.54 4.86 -14.67
N THR A 78 -7.58 4.36 -13.90
CA THR A 78 -6.18 4.76 -13.97
C THR A 78 -5.58 4.43 -15.34
N TYR A 79 -5.73 3.18 -15.79
CA TYR A 79 -5.24 2.78 -17.10
C TYR A 79 -5.90 3.57 -18.24
N LYS A 80 -7.21 3.76 -18.19
CA LYS A 80 -7.95 4.56 -19.19
C LYS A 80 -7.45 6.00 -19.26
N LYS A 81 -7.07 6.59 -18.13
CA LYS A 81 -6.61 7.99 -18.05
C LYS A 81 -5.18 8.16 -18.55
N TYR A 82 -4.27 7.26 -18.19
CA TYR A 82 -2.83 7.42 -18.42
C TYR A 82 -2.26 6.48 -19.49
N GLY A 83 -3.00 5.43 -19.87
CA GLY A 83 -2.56 4.46 -20.89
C GLY A 83 -1.58 3.40 -20.41
N HIS A 84 -1.09 3.50 -19.17
CA HIS A 84 -0.18 2.53 -18.56
C HIS A 84 -0.24 2.58 -17.04
N ILE A 85 0.23 1.51 -16.38
CA ILE A 85 0.46 1.43 -14.93
C ILE A 85 1.84 0.78 -14.75
N ASP A 86 2.79 1.51 -14.17
CA ASP A 86 4.18 1.07 -14.02
C ASP A 86 4.49 0.49 -12.65
N GLY A 87 3.67 0.80 -11.65
CA GLY A 87 3.94 0.29 -10.32
C GLY A 87 2.77 0.31 -9.36
N ILE A 88 2.90 -0.52 -8.33
CA ILE A 88 2.00 -0.55 -7.18
C ILE A 88 2.82 -0.47 -5.91
N VAL A 89 2.38 0.38 -4.99
CA VAL A 89 2.82 0.40 -3.60
C VAL A 89 1.64 0.04 -2.70
N ASN A 90 1.60 -1.20 -2.27
CA ASN A 90 0.66 -1.67 -1.26
C ASN A 90 1.16 -1.24 0.13
N ASN A 91 0.59 -0.16 0.67
CA ASN A 91 1.02 0.40 1.94
C ASN A 91 -0.11 0.45 2.98
N ALA A 92 -1.36 0.61 2.58
CA ALA A 92 -2.47 0.72 3.51
C ALA A 92 -2.53 -0.46 4.49
N GLY A 93 -2.87 -0.17 5.73
CA GLY A 93 -3.02 -1.17 6.78
C GLY A 93 -2.94 -0.53 8.17
N LYS A 94 -3.42 -1.24 9.15
CA LYS A 94 -3.47 -0.77 10.54
C LYS A 94 -3.25 -1.94 11.49
N ASN A 95 -2.32 -1.78 12.44
CA ASN A 95 -2.27 -2.68 13.59
C ASN A 95 -3.49 -2.39 14.49
N ASP A 96 -4.41 -3.32 14.55
CA ASP A 96 -5.68 -3.23 15.29
C ASP A 96 -5.61 -3.88 16.67
N ASN A 97 -4.41 -4.32 17.10
CA ASN A 97 -4.12 -4.91 18.39
C ASN A 97 -5.00 -6.15 18.72
N LYS A 98 -5.33 -6.95 17.71
CA LYS A 98 -6.08 -8.19 17.87
C LYS A 98 -5.18 -9.28 18.44
N ASP A 99 -5.33 -9.55 19.74
CA ASP A 99 -4.50 -10.50 20.48
C ASP A 99 -5.01 -11.96 20.35
N LEU A 100 -4.29 -12.89 20.97
CA LEU A 100 -4.64 -14.31 20.92
C LEU A 100 -5.76 -14.69 21.91
N GLU A 101 -5.87 -14.00 23.05
CA GLU A 101 -6.72 -14.43 24.16
C GLU A 101 -8.16 -13.96 24.00
N THR A 102 -8.35 -12.75 23.48
CA THR A 102 -9.68 -12.09 23.45
C THR A 102 -10.27 -11.97 22.05
N THR A 103 -9.46 -12.12 20.99
CA THR A 103 -9.92 -11.95 19.61
C THR A 103 -10.68 -13.19 19.14
N THR A 104 -11.92 -12.99 18.71
CA THR A 104 -12.71 -14.04 18.08
C THR A 104 -12.18 -14.34 16.65
N TRP A 105 -12.55 -15.53 16.13
CA TRP A 105 -12.16 -15.88 14.77
C TRP A 105 -12.73 -14.92 13.70
N ARG A 106 -13.93 -14.35 13.95
CA ARG A 106 -14.52 -13.35 13.05
C ARG A 106 -13.72 -12.07 13.04
N GLU A 107 -13.34 -11.56 14.18
CA GLU A 107 -12.48 -10.36 14.29
C GLU A 107 -11.07 -10.61 13.68
N PHE A 108 -10.58 -11.86 13.78
CA PHE A 108 -9.34 -12.26 13.11
C PHE A 108 -9.49 -12.17 11.59
N GLU A 109 -10.58 -12.70 11.02
CA GLU A 109 -10.88 -12.61 9.58
C GLU A 109 -11.08 -11.15 9.13
N GLU A 110 -11.79 -10.34 9.90
CA GLU A 110 -11.94 -8.89 9.62
C GLU A 110 -10.59 -8.17 9.57
N SER A 111 -9.69 -8.50 10.48
CA SER A 111 -8.33 -7.94 10.48
C SER A 111 -7.52 -8.39 9.25
N LEU A 112 -7.62 -9.65 8.85
CA LEU A 112 -7.03 -10.14 7.60
C LEU A 112 -7.62 -9.42 6.38
N HIS A 113 -8.94 -9.25 6.33
CA HIS A 113 -9.60 -8.52 5.26
C HIS A 113 -9.06 -7.08 5.16
N GLY A 114 -8.99 -6.37 6.28
CA GLY A 114 -8.53 -4.97 6.34
C GLY A 114 -7.03 -4.75 6.13
N ASN A 115 -6.19 -5.80 6.23
CA ASN A 115 -4.73 -5.69 6.16
C ASN A 115 -4.07 -6.51 5.03
N LEU A 116 -4.82 -7.40 4.36
CA LEU A 116 -4.27 -8.34 3.39
C LEU A 116 -5.07 -8.40 2.09
N THR A 117 -6.42 -8.54 2.15
CA THR A 117 -7.25 -8.85 0.97
C THR A 117 -7.08 -7.79 -0.13
N HIS A 118 -7.07 -6.52 0.23
CA HIS A 118 -6.91 -5.44 -0.75
C HIS A 118 -5.52 -5.42 -1.44
N TYR A 119 -4.47 -5.97 -0.81
CA TYR A 119 -3.16 -6.18 -1.47
C TYR A 119 -3.30 -7.13 -2.64
N TYR A 120 -4.02 -8.23 -2.41
CA TYR A 120 -4.28 -9.23 -3.43
C TYR A 120 -5.15 -8.65 -4.56
N GLU A 121 -6.29 -8.05 -4.23
CA GLU A 121 -7.24 -7.52 -5.21
C GLU A 121 -6.63 -6.43 -6.10
N LEU A 122 -5.85 -5.51 -5.52
CA LEU A 122 -5.21 -4.47 -6.30
C LEU A 122 -4.19 -5.05 -7.29
N VAL A 123 -3.36 -5.99 -6.85
CA VAL A 123 -2.38 -6.64 -7.72
C VAL A 123 -3.09 -7.48 -8.77
N HIS A 124 -4.10 -8.27 -8.39
CA HIS A 124 -4.89 -9.09 -9.30
C HIS A 124 -5.49 -8.25 -10.45
N ALA A 125 -6.12 -7.14 -10.12
CA ALA A 125 -6.69 -6.24 -11.12
C ALA A 125 -5.63 -5.59 -12.01
N ALA A 126 -4.44 -5.30 -11.49
CA ALA A 126 -3.40 -4.55 -12.20
C ALA A 126 -2.40 -5.44 -12.97
N VAL A 127 -2.36 -6.75 -12.73
CA VAL A 127 -1.39 -7.67 -13.38
C VAL A 127 -1.34 -7.52 -14.90
N PRO A 128 -2.45 -7.43 -15.66
CA PRO A 128 -2.36 -7.27 -17.12
C PRO A 128 -1.53 -6.04 -17.53
N TYR A 129 -1.76 -4.92 -16.88
CA TYR A 129 -1.11 -3.64 -17.17
C TYR A 129 0.34 -3.61 -16.70
N LEU A 130 0.63 -4.24 -15.55
CA LEU A 130 2.00 -4.39 -15.06
C LEU A 130 2.87 -5.26 -15.97
N LYS A 131 2.28 -6.26 -16.62
CA LYS A 131 2.97 -7.08 -17.63
C LYS A 131 3.33 -6.26 -18.86
N GLU A 132 2.41 -5.43 -19.34
CA GLU A 132 2.63 -4.53 -20.48
C GLU A 132 3.79 -3.55 -20.21
N SER A 133 3.81 -2.94 -19.03
CA SER A 133 4.82 -1.94 -18.64
C SER A 133 6.13 -2.55 -18.12
N ARG A 134 6.18 -3.88 -17.86
CA ARG A 134 7.27 -4.54 -17.12
C ARG A 134 7.49 -3.87 -15.75
N GLY A 135 6.39 -3.62 -15.07
CA GLY A 135 6.32 -2.78 -13.89
C GLY A 135 6.91 -3.39 -12.63
N SER A 136 6.55 -2.80 -11.50
CA SER A 136 7.00 -3.30 -10.20
C SER A 136 5.94 -3.20 -9.11
N ILE A 137 6.01 -4.12 -8.15
CA ILE A 137 5.16 -4.15 -6.97
C ILE A 137 6.04 -4.03 -5.73
N VAL A 138 5.68 -3.12 -4.84
CA VAL A 138 6.30 -2.97 -3.52
C VAL A 138 5.23 -3.16 -2.45
N ASN A 139 5.43 -4.15 -1.60
CA ASN A 139 4.54 -4.46 -0.48
C ASN A 139 5.13 -3.95 0.84
N ILE A 140 4.40 -3.13 1.57
CA ILE A 140 4.81 -2.68 2.90
C ILE A 140 4.37 -3.70 3.94
N SER A 141 5.33 -4.48 4.43
CA SER A 141 5.19 -5.42 5.53
C SER A 141 5.64 -4.78 6.85
N SER A 142 5.85 -5.57 7.87
CA SER A 142 6.20 -5.11 9.21
C SER A 142 7.19 -6.07 9.85
N LYS A 143 7.99 -5.59 10.81
CA LYS A 143 8.82 -6.45 11.65
C LYS A 143 8.02 -7.55 12.34
N THR A 144 6.73 -7.32 12.64
CA THR A 144 5.84 -8.32 13.24
C THR A 144 5.63 -9.56 12.38
N ALA A 145 5.95 -9.49 11.09
CA ALA A 145 5.97 -10.64 10.19
C ALA A 145 7.15 -11.61 10.45
N LEU A 146 8.20 -11.13 11.11
CA LEU A 146 9.44 -11.87 11.36
C LEU A 146 9.68 -12.12 12.85
N THR A 147 9.22 -11.22 13.70
CA THR A 147 9.42 -11.28 15.16
C THR A 147 8.09 -11.17 15.88
N GLY A 148 7.94 -11.85 17.00
CA GLY A 148 6.79 -11.67 17.88
C GLY A 148 6.81 -10.29 18.56
N GLN A 149 5.65 -9.67 18.70
CA GLN A 149 5.46 -8.44 19.47
C GLN A 149 4.51 -8.64 20.64
N GLY A 150 3.63 -9.64 20.53
CA GLY A 150 2.48 -9.83 21.42
C GLY A 150 1.30 -8.91 21.06
N LYS A 151 0.09 -9.32 21.46
CA LYS A 151 -1.17 -8.54 21.29
C LYS A 151 -1.48 -8.06 19.86
N THR A 152 -0.95 -8.74 18.84
CA THR A 152 -1.11 -8.36 17.42
C THR A 152 -1.21 -9.57 16.50
N SER A 153 -1.85 -10.66 16.96
CA SER A 153 -1.87 -11.94 16.25
C SER A 153 -2.37 -11.83 14.82
N ALA A 154 -3.52 -11.18 14.63
CA ALA A 154 -4.13 -11.03 13.31
C ALA A 154 -3.29 -10.16 12.36
N TYR A 155 -2.78 -9.03 12.87
CA TYR A 155 -1.90 -8.16 12.09
C TYR A 155 -0.58 -8.84 11.70
N ALA A 156 0.04 -9.58 12.63
CA ALA A 156 1.26 -10.34 12.36
C ALA A 156 1.02 -11.42 11.30
N ALA A 157 -0.13 -12.12 11.36
CA ALA A 157 -0.53 -13.09 10.34
C ALA A 157 -0.68 -12.43 8.95
N ALA A 158 -1.39 -11.29 8.86
CA ALA A 158 -1.55 -10.54 7.62
C ALA A 158 -0.19 -10.10 7.05
N LYS A 159 0.68 -9.52 7.88
CA LYS A 159 2.00 -9.04 7.44
C LYS A 159 2.97 -10.17 7.10
N GLY A 160 2.84 -11.34 7.73
CA GLY A 160 3.52 -12.58 7.34
C GLY A 160 3.04 -13.12 6.00
N ALA A 161 1.73 -13.14 5.78
CA ALA A 161 1.12 -13.55 4.50
C ALA A 161 1.60 -12.66 3.34
N ILE A 162 1.74 -11.34 3.55
CA ILE A 162 2.27 -10.40 2.54
C ILE A 162 3.69 -10.82 2.09
N LEU A 163 4.55 -11.31 2.98
CA LEU A 163 5.87 -11.80 2.60
C LEU A 163 5.79 -13.11 1.79
N GLY A 164 4.80 -13.96 2.09
CA GLY A 164 4.49 -15.13 1.29
C GLY A 164 4.05 -14.75 -0.13
N LEU A 165 3.07 -13.86 -0.24
CA LEU A 165 2.57 -13.34 -1.53
C LEU A 165 3.66 -12.65 -2.33
N THR A 166 4.56 -11.91 -1.69
CA THR A 166 5.68 -11.24 -2.37
C THR A 166 6.57 -12.23 -3.10
N ARG A 167 6.93 -13.35 -2.45
CA ARG A 167 7.75 -14.41 -3.07
C ARG A 167 7.00 -15.14 -4.18
N GLU A 168 5.74 -15.48 -3.94
CA GLU A 168 4.89 -16.17 -4.90
C GLU A 168 4.68 -15.33 -6.16
N TRP A 169 4.33 -14.05 -6.00
CA TRP A 169 4.12 -13.17 -7.14
C TRP A 169 5.42 -12.87 -7.90
N ALA A 170 6.55 -12.78 -7.20
CA ALA A 170 7.86 -12.63 -7.86
C ALA A 170 8.17 -13.83 -8.75
N ALA A 171 7.88 -15.06 -8.28
CA ALA A 171 8.06 -16.28 -9.07
C ALA A 171 7.05 -16.36 -10.23
N ALA A 172 5.77 -16.05 -9.99
CA ALA A 172 4.72 -16.11 -10.99
C ALA A 172 4.93 -15.11 -12.15
N LEU A 173 5.51 -13.94 -11.88
CA LEU A 173 5.62 -12.83 -12.83
C LEU A 173 7.04 -12.63 -13.40
N VAL A 174 7.99 -13.51 -13.07
CA VAL A 174 9.39 -13.38 -13.49
C VAL A 174 9.56 -13.36 -15.01
N HIS A 175 8.79 -14.18 -15.72
CA HIS A 175 8.85 -14.27 -17.18
C HIS A 175 8.23 -13.05 -17.89
N ASP A 176 7.40 -12.31 -17.19
CA ASP A 176 6.81 -11.04 -17.64
C ASP A 176 7.69 -9.83 -17.30
N SER A 177 8.85 -10.06 -16.66
CA SER A 177 9.77 -9.01 -16.19
C SER A 177 9.15 -8.06 -15.16
N VAL A 178 8.11 -8.47 -14.44
CA VAL A 178 7.51 -7.71 -13.34
C VAL A 178 8.27 -8.05 -12.05
N ARG A 179 8.76 -7.03 -11.37
CA ARG A 179 9.51 -7.20 -10.10
C ARG A 179 8.58 -7.07 -8.92
N VAL A 180 8.72 -7.94 -7.94
CA VAL A 180 7.93 -7.88 -6.70
C VAL A 180 8.85 -7.92 -5.49
N ASN A 181 8.74 -6.92 -4.63
CA ASN A 181 9.54 -6.79 -3.43
C ASN A 181 8.69 -6.39 -2.22
N ALA A 182 9.21 -6.62 -1.02
CA ALA A 182 8.62 -6.14 0.22
C ALA A 182 9.62 -5.31 1.02
N ILE A 183 9.09 -4.33 1.75
CA ILE A 183 9.82 -3.58 2.76
C ILE A 183 9.28 -4.00 4.12
N VAL A 184 10.15 -4.53 4.96
CA VAL A 184 9.82 -4.89 6.34
C VAL A 184 10.12 -3.69 7.24
N VAL A 185 9.07 -2.93 7.54
CA VAL A 185 9.20 -1.72 8.35
C VAL A 185 9.29 -2.08 9.82
N SER A 186 10.22 -1.46 10.53
CA SER A 186 10.31 -1.47 11.98
C SER A 186 9.62 -0.23 12.57
N GLU A 187 10.27 0.50 13.46
CA GLU A 187 9.77 1.75 14.01
C GLU A 187 10.03 2.89 13.01
N CYS A 188 8.95 3.42 12.45
CA CYS A 188 9.01 4.60 11.59
C CYS A 188 8.23 5.74 12.27
N TRP A 189 8.87 6.89 12.43
CA TRP A 189 8.23 8.04 13.06
C TRP A 189 7.11 8.58 12.17
N THR A 190 5.89 8.29 12.55
CA THR A 190 4.68 8.70 11.87
C THR A 190 3.65 9.18 12.90
N PRO A 191 2.60 9.91 12.50
CA PRO A 191 1.51 10.26 13.42
C PRO A 191 0.92 9.04 14.15
N LEU A 192 0.71 7.94 13.44
CA LEU A 192 0.22 6.68 14.03
C LEU A 192 1.19 6.13 15.09
N TYR A 193 2.50 6.15 14.82
CA TYR A 193 3.51 5.68 15.78
C TYR A 193 3.64 6.62 16.98
N ALA A 194 3.59 7.93 16.74
CA ALA A 194 3.64 8.94 17.81
C ALA A 194 2.44 8.81 18.78
N ASP A 195 1.26 8.48 18.27
CA ASP A 195 0.09 8.23 19.13
C ASP A 195 0.18 6.88 19.84
N TRP A 196 0.65 5.85 19.17
CA TRP A 196 0.81 4.52 19.76
C TRP A 196 1.82 4.52 20.91
N ILE A 197 2.96 5.19 20.78
CA ILE A 197 3.98 5.21 21.83
C ILE A 197 3.51 5.88 23.13
N LYS A 198 2.51 6.78 23.06
CA LYS A 198 1.89 7.40 24.25
C LYS A 198 1.13 6.38 25.11
N THR A 199 0.70 5.26 24.52
CA THR A 199 -0.07 4.22 25.23
C THR A 199 0.84 3.24 25.98
N TRP A 200 2.15 3.35 25.85
CA TRP A 200 3.15 2.44 26.42
C TRP A 200 3.71 2.93 27.78
N ARG A 201 2.96 3.70 28.52
CA ARG A 201 3.35 4.14 29.87
C ARG A 201 2.65 3.34 30.94
#